data_2e5c48d51d1ed34da4a7051449ad9e7d
#
_entry.id   2e5c48d51d1ed34da4a7051449ad9e7d
#
_cell.length_a   1.000
_cell.length_b   1.000
_cell.length_c   1.000
_cell.angle_alpha   90.00
_cell.angle_beta   90.00
_cell.angle_gamma   90.00
#
_symmetry.space_group_name_H-M   'P 1'
#
loop_
_entity.id
_entity.type
_entity.pdbx_description
1 polymer ?
#
loop_
_entity_poly.entity_id
_entity_poly.type
_entity_poly.pdbx_seq_one_letter_code
_entity_poly.pdbx_strand_id
1 'polypeptide(L)'
;MEQVFGYIIGLGAAVMMPIIFTILGVCIGIKFSKALKSGLLVGVGFVGLSVVTALLTSSLGPALSQVVEIYGLQLKVFDMGWPAAAAVAYNTSVGAFIIPVCLGVNLLMLLTKTTRTVNIDLWNYWHFAFIGAVVYFASDNIWWGFFAAIICYIITLIMADYTADKFQGFYDKMEGISIPQPFCAGFVPFAVVINKALDLSLIHISEPTRLR
;
A
#
# COMPACT_ATOMS: atom_id res chain seq x y z
N MET A 1 -21.33 20.71 4.05
CA MET A 1 -20.34 20.00 3.22
C MET A 1 -19.59 18.93 4.02
N GLU A 2 -19.13 19.21 5.24
CA GLU A 2 -18.44 18.21 6.08
C GLU A 2 -19.23 16.93 6.32
N GLN A 3 -20.54 17.02 6.57
CA GLN A 3 -21.39 15.83 6.78
C GLN A 3 -21.48 14.94 5.54
N VAL A 4 -21.52 15.53 4.35
CA VAL A 4 -21.55 14.76 3.09
C VAL A 4 -20.20 14.07 2.84
N PHE A 5 -19.09 14.78 3.07
CA PHE A 5 -17.76 14.20 2.97
C PHE A 5 -17.54 13.09 4.01
N GLY A 6 -17.96 13.31 5.25
CA GLY A 6 -17.89 12.30 6.31
C GLY A 6 -18.70 11.04 5.98
N TYR A 7 -19.89 11.20 5.39
CA TYR A 7 -20.70 10.08 4.93
C TYR A 7 -20.02 9.31 3.79
N ILE A 8 -19.48 10.04 2.80
CA ILE A 8 -18.78 9.41 1.67
C ILE A 8 -17.55 8.63 2.13
N ILE A 9 -16.73 9.21 3.02
CA ILE A 9 -15.56 8.53 3.60
C ILE A 9 -16.01 7.32 4.42
N GLY A 10 -17.13 7.43 5.15
CA GLY A 10 -17.70 6.35 5.95
C GLY A 10 -18.19 5.13 5.14
N LEU A 11 -18.42 5.28 3.82
CA LEU A 11 -18.79 4.17 2.93
C LEU A 11 -17.66 3.14 2.73
N GLY A 12 -16.42 3.52 3.03
CA GLY A 12 -15.25 2.66 2.94
C GLY A 12 -14.81 2.33 1.50
N ALA A 13 -13.66 1.68 1.40
CA ALA A 13 -13.02 1.36 0.12
C ALA A 13 -13.87 0.45 -0.77
N ALA A 14 -14.59 -0.48 -0.17
CA ALA A 14 -15.43 -1.44 -0.89
C ALA A 14 -16.54 -0.76 -1.74
N VAL A 15 -16.97 0.42 -1.36
CA VAL A 15 -17.98 1.22 -2.10
C VAL A 15 -17.33 2.34 -2.91
N MET A 16 -16.37 3.04 -2.31
CA MET A 16 -15.74 4.19 -2.96
C MET A 16 -14.90 3.80 -4.17
N MET A 17 -14.13 2.72 -4.07
CA MET A 17 -13.23 2.32 -5.17
C MET A 17 -13.98 1.88 -6.43
N PRO A 18 -15.05 1.09 -6.37
CA PRO A 18 -15.92 0.84 -7.52
C PRO A 18 -16.38 2.11 -8.24
N ILE A 19 -16.79 3.12 -7.49
CA ILE A 19 -17.26 4.39 -8.05
C ILE A 19 -16.11 5.12 -8.76
N ILE A 20 -14.98 5.28 -8.09
CA ILE A 20 -13.79 5.95 -8.62
C ILE A 20 -13.31 5.24 -9.90
N PHE A 21 -13.11 3.91 -9.86
CA PHE A 21 -12.64 3.16 -11.03
C PHE A 21 -13.65 3.15 -12.18
N THR A 22 -14.95 3.19 -11.88
CA THR A 22 -15.97 3.33 -12.92
C THR A 22 -15.88 4.69 -13.62
N ILE A 23 -15.77 5.78 -12.84
CA ILE A 23 -15.62 7.14 -13.37
C ILE A 23 -14.34 7.26 -14.19
N LEU A 24 -13.19 6.81 -13.65
CA LEU A 24 -11.92 6.83 -14.36
C LEU A 24 -11.99 6.02 -15.65
N GLY A 25 -12.59 4.83 -15.62
CA GLY A 25 -12.77 4.00 -16.80
C GLY A 25 -13.55 4.70 -17.91
N VAL A 26 -14.63 5.40 -17.55
CA VAL A 26 -15.42 6.19 -18.50
C VAL A 26 -14.61 7.38 -19.03
N CYS A 27 -13.87 8.09 -18.18
CA CYS A 27 -13.04 9.23 -18.58
C CYS A 27 -11.95 8.85 -19.60
N ILE A 28 -11.41 7.63 -19.52
CA ILE A 28 -10.44 7.12 -20.50
C ILE A 28 -11.06 6.42 -21.71
N GLY A 29 -12.39 6.55 -21.88
CA GLY A 29 -13.11 6.09 -23.07
C GLY A 29 -13.60 4.64 -23.03
N ILE A 30 -13.58 3.96 -21.88
CA ILE A 30 -14.16 2.62 -21.72
C ILE A 30 -15.69 2.74 -21.69
N LYS A 31 -16.39 1.84 -22.37
CA LYS A 31 -17.87 1.79 -22.34
C LYS A 31 -18.35 1.65 -20.88
N PHE A 32 -19.35 2.43 -20.49
CA PHE A 32 -19.87 2.49 -19.12
C PHE A 32 -20.13 1.11 -18.50
N SER A 33 -20.80 0.21 -19.24
CA SER A 33 -21.09 -1.14 -18.72
C SER A 33 -19.84 -1.95 -18.39
N LYS A 34 -18.77 -1.79 -19.19
CA LYS A 34 -17.48 -2.47 -18.95
C LYS A 34 -16.74 -1.81 -17.80
N ALA A 35 -16.75 -0.48 -17.72
CA ALA A 35 -16.13 0.27 -16.62
C ALA A 35 -16.82 -0.06 -15.28
N LEU A 36 -18.16 -0.09 -15.27
CA LEU A 36 -18.95 -0.46 -14.08
C LEU A 36 -18.65 -1.89 -13.63
N LYS A 37 -18.63 -2.86 -14.56
CA LYS A 37 -18.28 -4.25 -14.22
C LYS A 37 -16.89 -4.34 -13.61
N SER A 38 -15.91 -3.66 -14.17
CA SER A 38 -14.55 -3.62 -13.65
C SER A 38 -14.49 -2.96 -12.26
N GLY A 39 -15.19 -1.84 -12.07
CA GLY A 39 -15.30 -1.19 -10.78
C GLY A 39 -15.93 -2.08 -9.71
N LEU A 40 -17.03 -2.77 -10.03
CA LEU A 40 -17.67 -3.72 -9.11
C LEU A 40 -16.76 -4.89 -8.74
N LEU A 41 -15.97 -5.43 -9.68
CA LEU A 41 -14.98 -6.47 -9.39
C LEU A 41 -13.90 -5.98 -8.41
N VAL A 42 -13.46 -4.73 -8.54
CA VAL A 42 -12.56 -4.11 -7.57
C VAL A 42 -13.21 -4.05 -6.18
N GLY A 43 -14.47 -3.66 -6.08
CA GLY A 43 -15.22 -3.65 -4.82
C GLY A 43 -15.30 -5.03 -4.16
N VAL A 44 -15.61 -6.07 -4.96
CA VAL A 44 -15.60 -7.46 -4.48
C VAL A 44 -14.22 -7.86 -3.95
N GLY A 45 -13.15 -7.44 -4.64
CA GLY A 45 -11.78 -7.65 -4.18
C GLY A 45 -11.51 -7.01 -2.82
N PHE A 46 -11.95 -5.77 -2.60
CA PHE A 46 -11.83 -5.09 -1.30
C PHE A 46 -12.62 -5.77 -0.18
N VAL A 47 -13.83 -6.26 -0.46
CA VAL A 47 -14.61 -7.05 0.50
C VAL A 47 -13.87 -8.35 0.83
N GLY A 48 -13.39 -9.07 -0.17
CA GLY A 48 -12.60 -10.29 0.02
C GLY A 48 -11.35 -10.05 0.87
N LEU A 49 -10.61 -8.98 0.57
CA LEU A 49 -9.43 -8.57 1.35
C LEU A 49 -9.79 -8.27 2.81
N SER A 50 -10.90 -7.57 3.05
CA SER A 50 -11.36 -7.27 4.41
C SER A 50 -11.69 -8.55 5.20
N VAL A 51 -12.35 -9.53 4.58
CA VAL A 51 -12.65 -10.81 5.20
C VAL A 51 -11.38 -11.58 5.55
N VAL A 52 -10.43 -11.68 4.61
CA VAL A 52 -9.14 -12.36 4.83
C VAL A 52 -8.34 -11.67 5.94
N THR A 53 -8.30 -10.34 5.95
CA THR A 53 -7.62 -9.57 6.99
C THR A 53 -8.26 -9.78 8.36
N ALA A 54 -9.60 -9.80 8.45
CA ALA A 54 -10.30 -10.07 9.69
C ALA A 54 -10.01 -11.48 10.22
N LEU A 55 -10.00 -12.50 9.34
CA LEU A 55 -9.64 -13.87 9.70
C LEU A 55 -8.18 -13.95 10.19
N LEU A 56 -7.26 -13.29 9.49
CA LEU A 56 -5.85 -13.23 9.86
C LEU A 56 -5.69 -12.59 11.25
N THR A 57 -6.30 -11.44 11.47
CA THR A 57 -6.25 -10.70 12.74
C THR A 57 -6.85 -11.51 13.88
N SER A 58 -7.99 -12.17 13.66
CA SER A 58 -8.62 -13.01 14.69
C SER A 58 -7.80 -14.26 15.03
N SER A 59 -7.07 -14.80 14.06
CA SER A 59 -6.22 -15.99 14.24
C SER A 59 -4.87 -15.66 14.86
N LEU A 60 -4.22 -14.59 14.42
CA LEU A 60 -2.88 -14.18 14.90
C LEU A 60 -2.93 -13.30 16.14
N GLY A 61 -4.00 -12.54 16.34
CA GLY A 61 -4.14 -11.62 17.47
C GLY A 61 -3.86 -12.26 18.82
N PRO A 62 -4.49 -13.40 19.15
CA PRO A 62 -4.23 -14.10 20.42
C PRO A 62 -2.77 -14.57 20.56
N ALA A 63 -2.15 -15.06 19.48
CA ALA A 63 -0.77 -15.49 19.50
C ALA A 63 0.20 -14.31 19.71
N LEU A 64 -0.05 -13.18 19.05
CA LEU A 64 0.73 -11.96 19.24
C LEU A 64 0.58 -11.40 20.66
N SER A 65 -0.64 -11.44 21.25
CA SER A 65 -0.87 -11.03 22.63
C SER A 65 -0.08 -11.89 23.60
N GLN A 66 -0.02 -13.20 23.39
CA GLN A 66 0.81 -14.11 24.20
C GLN A 66 2.31 -13.82 24.08
N VAL A 67 2.80 -13.50 22.89
CA VAL A 67 4.19 -13.10 22.68
C VAL A 67 4.50 -11.81 23.46
N VAL A 68 3.62 -10.81 23.38
CA VAL A 68 3.77 -9.57 24.14
C VAL A 68 3.83 -9.81 25.65
N GLU A 69 2.97 -10.70 26.16
CA GLU A 69 2.91 -11.06 27.58
C GLU A 69 4.16 -11.84 28.03
N ILE A 70 4.57 -12.87 27.27
CA ILE A 70 5.73 -13.72 27.60
C ILE A 70 7.04 -12.91 27.62
N TYR A 71 7.21 -12.00 26.68
CA TYR A 71 8.42 -11.19 26.58
C TYR A 71 8.34 -9.89 27.41
N GLY A 72 7.26 -9.67 28.15
CA GLY A 72 7.08 -8.49 28.98
C GLY A 72 7.09 -7.18 28.19
N LEU A 73 6.69 -7.22 26.91
CA LEU A 73 6.68 -6.05 26.04
C LEU A 73 5.51 -5.12 26.43
N GLN A 74 5.82 -3.90 26.81
CA GLN A 74 4.81 -2.89 27.13
C GLN A 74 4.34 -2.19 25.83
N LEU A 75 3.78 -2.97 24.90
CA LEU A 75 3.23 -2.45 23.66
C LEU A 75 1.74 -2.18 23.83
N LYS A 76 1.32 -0.92 23.67
CA LYS A 76 -0.09 -0.59 23.50
C LYS A 76 -0.45 -0.80 22.03
N VAL A 77 -1.16 -1.89 21.74
CA VAL A 77 -1.73 -2.10 20.41
C VAL A 77 -3.06 -1.35 20.36
N PHE A 78 -3.14 -0.36 19.48
CA PHE A 78 -4.34 0.40 19.23
C PHE A 78 -4.75 0.17 17.77
N ASP A 79 -5.62 -0.80 17.56
CA ASP A 79 -6.16 -1.08 16.23
C ASP A 79 -7.36 -0.16 15.96
N MET A 80 -7.11 0.89 15.19
CA MET A 80 -8.15 1.80 14.71
C MET A 80 -8.59 1.46 13.27
N GLY A 81 -8.01 0.44 12.68
CA GLY A 81 -8.17 0.14 11.26
C GLY A 81 -7.53 1.18 10.33
N TRP A 82 -7.17 0.75 9.13
CA TRP A 82 -6.50 1.62 8.15
C TRP A 82 -7.32 2.86 7.72
N PRO A 83 -8.68 2.84 7.61
CA PRO A 83 -9.42 4.04 7.20
C PRO A 83 -9.33 5.15 8.24
N ALA A 84 -9.41 4.81 9.53
CA ALA A 84 -9.26 5.79 10.60
C ALA A 84 -7.82 6.28 10.71
N ALA A 85 -6.82 5.39 10.58
CA ALA A 85 -5.41 5.78 10.55
C ALA A 85 -5.10 6.73 9.39
N ALA A 86 -5.63 6.46 8.20
CA ALA A 86 -5.50 7.33 7.04
C ALA A 86 -6.17 8.69 7.27
N ALA A 87 -7.39 8.72 7.81
CA ALA A 87 -8.10 9.96 8.10
C ALA A 87 -7.34 10.83 9.12
N VAL A 88 -6.83 10.22 10.20
CA VAL A 88 -6.00 10.93 11.19
C VAL A 88 -4.73 11.47 10.54
N ALA A 89 -4.04 10.65 9.74
CA ALA A 89 -2.80 11.05 9.09
C ALA A 89 -3.00 12.24 8.14
N TYR A 90 -4.02 12.20 7.29
CA TYR A 90 -4.33 13.30 6.37
C TYR A 90 -4.79 14.59 7.06
N ASN A 91 -5.36 14.51 8.25
CA ASN A 91 -5.74 15.69 9.06
C ASN A 91 -4.55 16.37 9.75
N THR A 92 -3.34 15.80 9.67
CA THR A 92 -2.14 16.47 10.17
C THR A 92 -1.59 17.49 9.17
N SER A 93 -0.79 18.44 9.67
CA SER A 93 -0.09 19.40 8.79
C SER A 93 0.83 18.72 7.77
N VAL A 94 1.44 17.59 8.13
CA VAL A 94 2.23 16.78 7.19
C VAL A 94 1.33 16.13 6.15
N GLY A 95 0.24 15.50 6.60
CA GLY A 95 -0.69 14.80 5.72
C GLY A 95 -1.38 15.70 4.71
N ALA A 96 -1.70 16.94 5.09
CA ALA A 96 -2.32 17.92 4.20
C ALA A 96 -1.47 18.23 2.96
N PHE A 97 -0.15 18.17 3.07
CA PHE A 97 0.78 18.47 1.98
C PHE A 97 1.48 17.23 1.39
N ILE A 98 1.21 16.04 1.91
CA ILE A 98 1.95 14.84 1.52
C ILE A 98 1.82 14.52 0.03
N ILE A 99 0.65 14.71 -0.56
CA ILE A 99 0.41 14.40 -1.98
C ILE A 99 1.28 15.30 -2.88
N PRO A 100 1.22 16.63 -2.82
CA PRO A 100 2.06 17.48 -3.67
C PRO A 100 3.55 17.30 -3.37
N VAL A 101 3.95 17.06 -2.13
CA VAL A 101 5.34 16.82 -1.77
C VAL A 101 5.86 15.53 -2.41
N CYS A 102 5.15 14.42 -2.25
CA CYS A 102 5.58 13.14 -2.82
C CYS A 102 5.52 13.13 -4.35
N LEU A 103 4.52 13.78 -4.97
CA LEU A 103 4.49 13.96 -6.42
C LEU A 103 5.68 14.78 -6.92
N GLY A 104 6.03 15.86 -6.21
CA GLY A 104 7.22 16.65 -6.51
C GLY A 104 8.51 15.84 -6.42
N VAL A 105 8.67 15.02 -5.38
CA VAL A 105 9.81 14.11 -5.22
C VAL A 105 9.85 13.09 -6.36
N ASN A 106 8.71 12.48 -6.71
CA ASN A 106 8.65 11.53 -7.83
C ASN A 106 9.04 12.18 -9.14
N LEU A 107 8.54 13.39 -9.41
CA LEU A 107 8.92 14.16 -10.61
C LEU A 107 10.43 14.44 -10.66
N LEU A 108 11.02 14.87 -9.55
CA LEU A 108 12.47 15.08 -9.46
C LEU A 108 13.24 13.79 -9.71
N MET A 109 12.83 12.67 -9.12
CA MET A 109 13.47 11.38 -9.32
C MET A 109 13.35 10.87 -10.76
N LEU A 110 12.21 11.14 -11.43
CA LEU A 110 12.03 10.84 -12.87
C LEU A 110 12.95 11.71 -13.74
N LEU A 111 13.02 13.01 -13.48
CA LEU A 111 13.89 13.95 -14.23
C LEU A 111 15.38 13.59 -14.05
N THR A 112 15.79 13.19 -12.86
CA THR A 112 17.17 12.75 -12.57
C THR A 112 17.42 11.29 -12.98
N LYS A 113 16.40 10.59 -13.50
CA LYS A 113 16.49 9.18 -13.90
C LYS A 113 16.90 8.24 -12.75
N THR A 114 16.61 8.62 -11.52
CA THR A 114 16.86 7.79 -10.33
C THR A 114 15.71 6.81 -10.03
N THR A 115 14.58 6.98 -10.70
CA THR A 115 13.46 6.01 -10.74
C THR A 115 12.86 5.95 -12.15
N ARG A 116 12.27 4.80 -12.48
CA ARG A 116 11.44 4.60 -13.69
C ARG A 116 9.95 4.58 -13.35
N THR A 117 9.62 4.50 -12.07
CA THR A 117 8.27 4.38 -11.56
C THR A 117 7.59 5.72 -11.45
N VAL A 118 6.44 5.87 -12.09
CA VAL A 118 5.48 6.96 -11.88
C VAL A 118 4.45 6.50 -10.85
N ASN A 119 4.51 7.07 -9.65
CA ASN A 119 3.55 6.73 -8.61
C ASN A 119 2.36 7.69 -8.64
N ILE A 120 1.24 7.23 -9.20
CA ILE A 120 -0.04 7.95 -9.25
C ILE A 120 -1.11 7.29 -8.36
N ASP A 121 -0.72 6.32 -7.57
CA ASP A 121 -1.62 5.66 -6.62
C ASP A 121 -1.80 6.53 -5.37
N LEU A 122 -2.57 7.60 -5.55
CA LEU A 122 -2.86 8.58 -4.49
C LEU A 122 -3.50 7.94 -3.25
N TRP A 123 -4.14 6.79 -3.42
CA TRP A 123 -4.69 6.02 -2.32
C TRP A 123 -3.62 5.58 -1.32
N ASN A 124 -2.50 5.08 -1.80
CA ASN A 124 -1.42 4.61 -0.95
C ASN A 124 -0.58 5.73 -0.31
N TYR A 125 -0.80 6.99 -0.68
CA TYR A 125 -0.10 8.13 -0.07
C TYR A 125 -0.37 8.29 1.42
N TRP A 126 -1.47 7.73 1.92
CA TRP A 126 -1.76 7.75 3.36
C TRP A 126 -0.67 7.08 4.21
N HIS A 127 0.05 6.09 3.68
CA HIS A 127 1.18 5.46 4.38
C HIS A 127 2.28 6.47 4.69
N PHE A 128 2.62 7.31 3.71
CA PHE A 128 3.64 8.34 3.87
C PHE A 128 3.15 9.46 4.77
N ALA A 129 1.87 9.83 4.66
CA ALA A 129 1.22 10.75 5.57
C ALA A 129 1.28 10.23 7.02
N PHE A 130 0.99 8.95 7.23
CA PHE A 130 1.00 8.32 8.56
C PHE A 130 2.40 8.28 9.16
N ILE A 131 3.41 7.83 8.40
CA ILE A 131 4.80 7.82 8.87
C ILE A 131 5.25 9.24 9.23
N GLY A 132 4.97 10.20 8.36
CA GLY A 132 5.30 11.60 8.61
C GLY A 132 4.58 12.17 9.82
N ALA A 133 3.30 11.84 10.02
CA ALA A 133 2.53 12.26 11.18
C ALA A 133 3.09 11.69 12.49
N VAL A 134 3.43 10.41 12.52
CA VAL A 134 4.03 9.76 13.70
C VAL A 134 5.33 10.44 14.09
N VAL A 135 6.22 10.69 13.13
CA VAL A 135 7.49 11.37 13.41
C VAL A 135 7.28 12.83 13.80
N TYR A 136 6.32 13.52 13.18
CA TYR A 136 5.94 14.88 13.58
C TYR A 136 5.48 14.93 15.03
N PHE A 137 4.57 14.06 15.45
CA PHE A 137 4.09 14.02 16.83
C PHE A 137 5.16 13.59 17.84
N ALA A 138 6.08 12.72 17.44
CA ALA A 138 7.17 12.29 18.31
C ALA A 138 8.28 13.33 18.48
N SER A 139 8.53 14.15 17.45
CA SER A 139 9.61 15.14 17.43
C SER A 139 9.15 16.59 17.71
N ASP A 140 7.84 16.83 17.71
CA ASP A 140 7.21 18.16 17.70
C ASP A 140 7.76 19.09 16.60
N ASN A 141 8.21 18.50 15.48
CA ASN A 141 8.83 19.23 14.39
C ASN A 141 8.33 18.71 13.03
N ILE A 142 7.63 19.59 12.30
CA ILE A 142 7.03 19.26 11.00
C ILE A 142 8.07 18.86 9.94
N TRP A 143 9.27 19.41 10.00
CA TRP A 143 10.33 19.11 9.03
C TRP A 143 10.85 17.68 9.17
N TRP A 144 10.95 17.17 10.40
CA TRP A 144 11.26 15.76 10.64
C TRP A 144 10.16 14.84 10.14
N GLY A 145 8.89 15.26 10.27
CA GLY A 145 7.76 14.55 9.68
C GLY A 145 7.86 14.43 8.17
N PHE A 146 8.09 15.54 7.47
CA PHE A 146 8.29 15.51 6.00
C PHE A 146 9.54 14.72 5.60
N PHE A 147 10.63 14.87 6.33
CA PHE A 147 11.87 14.14 6.07
C PHE A 147 11.65 12.62 6.12
N ALA A 148 11.00 12.13 7.17
CA ALA A 148 10.69 10.72 7.31
C ALA A 148 9.76 10.20 6.21
N ALA A 149 8.73 10.97 5.86
CA ALA A 149 7.80 10.63 4.78
C ALA A 149 8.50 10.56 3.43
N ILE A 150 9.35 11.55 3.11
CA ILE A 150 10.11 11.61 1.86
C ILE A 150 11.11 10.46 1.75
N ILE A 151 11.84 10.15 2.82
CA ILE A 151 12.78 9.00 2.81
C ILE A 151 12.02 7.70 2.56
N CYS A 152 10.92 7.47 3.28
CA CYS A 152 10.08 6.29 3.08
C CYS A 152 9.58 6.20 1.63
N TYR A 153 9.16 7.34 1.06
CA TYR A 153 8.70 7.42 -0.32
C TYR A 153 9.79 7.08 -1.33
N ILE A 154 10.99 7.65 -1.17
CA ILE A 154 12.15 7.37 -2.03
C ILE A 154 12.52 5.88 -1.97
N ILE A 155 12.62 5.31 -0.78
CA ILE A 155 12.90 3.88 -0.60
C ILE A 155 11.84 3.03 -1.32
N THR A 156 10.57 3.40 -1.18
CA THR A 156 9.46 2.70 -1.81
C THR A 156 9.56 2.72 -3.35
N LEU A 157 9.92 3.86 -3.95
CA LEU A 157 10.13 3.97 -5.39
C LEU A 157 11.32 3.13 -5.88
N ILE A 158 12.44 3.17 -5.18
CA ILE A 158 13.63 2.36 -5.51
C ILE A 158 13.31 0.87 -5.43
N MET A 159 12.58 0.46 -4.39
CA MET A 159 12.17 -0.93 -4.23
C MET A 159 11.15 -1.37 -5.29
N ALA A 160 10.25 -0.47 -5.70
CA ALA A 160 9.32 -0.72 -6.79
C ALA A 160 10.07 -0.97 -8.11
N ASP A 161 11.09 -0.16 -8.42
CA ASP A 161 11.93 -0.36 -9.60
C ASP A 161 12.71 -1.68 -9.55
N TYR A 162 13.28 -2.01 -8.38
CA TYR A 162 14.04 -3.24 -8.19
C TYR A 162 13.18 -4.51 -8.32
N THR A 163 11.93 -4.44 -7.92
CA THR A 163 11.00 -5.59 -7.92
C THR A 163 10.16 -5.69 -9.19
N ALA A 164 10.12 -4.64 -10.01
CA ALA A 164 9.26 -4.54 -11.18
C ALA A 164 9.43 -5.74 -12.14
N ASP A 165 10.65 -6.07 -12.53
CA ASP A 165 10.92 -7.15 -13.48
C ASP A 165 10.48 -8.52 -12.95
N LYS A 166 10.65 -8.76 -11.64
CA LYS A 166 10.21 -10.00 -10.98
C LYS A 166 8.70 -10.09 -10.92
N PHE A 167 8.05 -8.99 -10.60
CA PHE A 167 6.60 -8.89 -10.54
C PHE A 167 5.98 -9.09 -11.93
N GLN A 168 6.50 -8.40 -12.94
CA GLN A 168 6.04 -8.51 -14.33
C GLN A 168 6.24 -9.91 -14.90
N GLY A 169 7.31 -10.61 -14.52
CA GLY A 169 7.56 -11.99 -14.91
C GLY A 169 6.63 -13.01 -14.26
N PHE A 170 6.05 -12.68 -13.10
CA PHE A 170 5.12 -13.57 -12.40
C PHE A 170 3.67 -13.42 -12.88
N TYR A 171 3.25 -12.21 -13.23
CA TYR A 171 1.89 -11.91 -13.68
C TYR A 171 1.86 -11.64 -15.19
N ASP A 172 1.08 -12.41 -15.93
CA ASP A 172 0.85 -12.17 -17.36
C ASP A 172 0.20 -10.81 -17.60
N LYS A 173 0.63 -10.10 -18.63
CA LYS A 173 0.07 -8.80 -19.08
C LYS A 173 0.25 -7.64 -18.08
N MET A 174 1.29 -7.70 -17.28
CA MET A 174 1.65 -6.62 -16.33
C MET A 174 2.92 -5.89 -16.77
N GLU A 175 3.24 -5.92 -18.06
CA GLU A 175 4.42 -5.23 -18.61
C GLU A 175 4.35 -3.72 -18.31
N GLY A 176 5.47 -3.17 -17.84
CA GLY A 176 5.58 -1.76 -17.52
C GLY A 176 4.93 -1.33 -16.18
N ILE A 177 4.34 -2.27 -15.42
CA ILE A 177 3.76 -1.98 -14.11
C ILE A 177 4.80 -2.25 -13.01
N SER A 178 4.90 -1.33 -12.05
CA SER A 178 5.62 -1.48 -10.79
C SER A 178 4.68 -1.25 -9.61
N ILE A 179 5.07 -1.70 -8.41
CA ILE A 179 4.22 -1.57 -7.21
C ILE A 179 4.94 -0.70 -6.18
N PRO A 180 4.78 0.64 -6.24
CA PRO A 180 5.36 1.57 -5.29
C PRO A 180 4.53 1.64 -4.00
N GLN A 181 4.50 0.54 -3.25
CA GLN A 181 3.69 0.39 -2.06
C GLN A 181 4.60 -0.02 -0.88
N PRO A 182 4.55 0.68 0.28
CA PRO A 182 5.49 0.47 1.39
C PRO A 182 5.54 -0.95 1.94
N PHE A 183 4.40 -1.64 2.04
CA PHE A 183 4.39 -3.03 2.51
C PHE A 183 5.10 -3.96 1.53
N CYS A 184 4.89 -3.78 0.22
CA CYS A 184 5.62 -4.54 -0.80
C CYS A 184 7.11 -4.25 -0.72
N ALA A 185 7.50 -2.98 -0.54
CA ALA A 185 8.90 -2.59 -0.35
C ALA A 185 9.53 -3.26 0.89
N GLY A 186 8.77 -3.44 1.97
CA GLY A 186 9.23 -4.13 3.18
C GLY A 186 9.30 -5.65 3.03
N PHE A 187 8.26 -6.28 2.46
CA PHE A 187 8.15 -7.75 2.42
C PHE A 187 8.91 -8.42 1.29
N VAL A 188 9.07 -7.77 0.13
CA VAL A 188 9.74 -8.37 -1.03
C VAL A 188 11.20 -8.77 -0.72
N PRO A 189 12.03 -8.00 -0.01
CA PRO A 189 13.37 -8.44 0.35
C PRO A 189 13.37 -9.75 1.15
N PHE A 190 12.44 -9.90 2.09
CA PHE A 190 12.27 -11.15 2.86
C PHE A 190 11.87 -12.30 1.96
N ALA A 191 10.91 -12.10 1.07
CA ALA A 191 10.49 -13.12 0.12
C ALA A 191 11.66 -13.56 -0.79
N VAL A 192 12.48 -12.62 -1.26
CA VAL A 192 13.67 -12.92 -2.06
C VAL A 192 14.70 -13.74 -1.28
N VAL A 193 14.95 -13.38 -0.02
CA VAL A 193 15.89 -14.11 0.85
C VAL A 193 15.37 -15.53 1.13
N ILE A 194 14.09 -15.67 1.48
CA ILE A 194 13.46 -16.97 1.73
C ILE A 194 13.51 -17.83 0.48
N ASN A 195 13.13 -17.29 -0.68
CA ASN A 195 13.19 -18.02 -1.95
C ASN A 195 14.61 -18.51 -2.24
N LYS A 196 15.61 -17.66 -2.05
CA LYS A 196 17.02 -18.01 -2.26
C LYS A 196 17.49 -19.09 -1.29
N ALA A 197 17.02 -19.05 -0.04
CA ALA A 197 17.33 -20.09 0.95
C ALA A 197 16.66 -21.43 0.60
N LEU A 198 15.42 -21.39 0.09
CA LEU A 198 14.71 -22.58 -0.38
C LEU A 198 15.36 -23.18 -1.64
N ASP A 199 15.83 -22.36 -2.56
CA ASP A 199 16.57 -22.78 -3.76
C ASP A 199 17.93 -23.45 -3.40
N LEU A 200 18.57 -22.98 -2.31
CA LEU A 200 19.81 -23.56 -1.78
C LEU A 200 19.57 -24.84 -0.95
N SER A 201 18.37 -24.99 -0.38
CA SER A 201 18.00 -26.24 0.29
C SER A 201 17.70 -27.27 -0.78
N LEU A 202 18.28 -28.46 -0.69
CA LEU A 202 18.11 -29.60 -1.62
C LEU A 202 16.65 -30.13 -1.70
N ILE A 203 15.67 -29.37 -1.24
CA ILE A 203 14.26 -29.65 -1.43
C ILE A 203 13.88 -29.13 -2.83
N HIS A 204 14.30 -29.86 -3.86
CA HIS A 204 13.67 -29.78 -5.15
C HIS A 204 12.23 -30.26 -5.02
N ILE A 205 11.32 -29.35 -4.69
CA ILE A 205 9.93 -29.54 -5.06
C ILE A 205 9.96 -29.44 -6.57
N SER A 206 9.85 -30.60 -7.24
CA SER A 206 9.74 -30.69 -8.70
C SER A 206 8.75 -29.62 -9.16
N GLU A 207 9.18 -28.73 -10.04
CA GLU A 207 8.30 -27.73 -10.65
C GLU A 207 7.03 -28.44 -11.10
N PRO A 208 5.85 -27.94 -10.72
CA PRO A 208 4.62 -28.44 -11.30
C PRO A 208 4.77 -28.23 -12.81
N THR A 209 4.75 -29.35 -13.55
CA THR A 209 4.83 -29.38 -15.00
C THR A 209 3.98 -28.26 -15.56
N ARG A 210 4.60 -27.27 -16.20
CA ARG A 210 3.87 -26.25 -16.94
C ARG A 210 3.01 -26.99 -17.96
N LEU A 211 1.72 -27.09 -17.68
CA LEU A 211 0.74 -27.47 -18.68
C LEU A 211 0.79 -26.37 -19.76
N ARG A 212 1.33 -26.75 -20.90
CA ARG A 212 1.33 -25.96 -22.14
C ARG A 212 -0.11 -25.73 -22.62
#